data_e140f6d57a81dd6f47520e47f4eaa1bf
#
_entry.id   e140f6d57a81dd6f47520e47f4eaa1bf
#
_cell.length_a   1.000
_cell.length_b   1.000
_cell.length_c   1.000
_cell.angle_alpha   90.00
_cell.angle_beta   90.00
_cell.angle_gamma   90.00
#
_symmetry.space_group_name_H-M   'P 1'
#
loop_
_entity.id
_entity.type
_entity.pdbx_description
1 polymer ?
#
loop_
_entity_poly.entity_id
_entity_poly.type
_entity_poly.pdbx_seq_one_letter_code
_entity_poly.pdbx_strand_id
1 'polypeptide(L)'
;MRNPVKQKKQEALHLHDGDANGYSFHNKTFIELFAGIGLIHEALRPLGWEAALANDNDPKKIRAYKANYPEVPLVDRDIRILDLCEYPAARLVTASFPCIDLSQAGNRQGLNGEHSSLVRTFLEKVSQLSKCSKKPEFLLIENVPNLLSIHNGTALEEILRTLAELEYGFDVVQVDAKHFTPQSRNRVFIIAVDLGRHPLRRRAFPNDHLRRHKLAEAYRKNPLLPWFFFDFPHLPSRELSLRDIIESVPESSPVWWDTEQTDYFWSLVEHDHKLKLEALLKGGRSHVFTAVRRLRRRRKREQIFNVRFDGLASCLRTPGGGSSTQYVVVIKDGLLRGRRLTALEAARLQGVCLPEYSPNFELVGSDTDVKYAFGDAVCVPAVRWVIEHSIEQLIPNLVRRRFAAGVQDELTLA
;
A
#
# COMPACT_ATOMS: atom_id res chain seq x y z
N MET A 1 -14.41 -52.19 1.34
CA MET A 1 -14.15 -50.97 0.57
C MET A 1 -14.02 -49.79 1.57
N ARG A 2 -12.81 -49.35 1.85
CA ARG A 2 -12.54 -48.28 2.83
C ARG A 2 -12.53 -46.93 2.09
N ASN A 3 -13.21 -45.96 2.65
CA ASN A 3 -13.54 -44.65 2.07
C ASN A 3 -12.29 -43.75 1.96
N PRO A 4 -11.86 -43.27 0.77
CA PRO A 4 -10.61 -42.53 0.55
C PRO A 4 -10.60 -41.10 1.12
N VAL A 5 -11.72 -40.61 1.65
CA VAL A 5 -11.85 -39.24 2.20
C VAL A 5 -11.25 -39.12 3.61
N LYS A 6 -11.06 -40.23 4.33
CA LYS A 6 -10.47 -40.20 5.67
C LYS A 6 -8.94 -40.25 5.71
N GLN A 7 -8.28 -40.65 4.62
CA GLN A 7 -6.82 -40.73 4.60
C GLN A 7 -6.12 -39.37 4.32
N LYS A 8 -6.75 -38.45 3.58
CA LYS A 8 -6.20 -37.10 3.33
C LYS A 8 -6.26 -36.13 4.51
N LYS A 9 -7.00 -36.46 5.58
CA LYS A 9 -7.07 -35.66 6.81
C LYS A 9 -6.02 -36.03 7.87
N GLN A 10 -5.28 -37.11 7.69
CA GLN A 10 -4.27 -37.57 8.65
C GLN A 10 -2.83 -37.24 8.29
N GLU A 11 -2.54 -36.89 7.02
CA GLU A 11 -1.19 -36.49 6.60
C GLU A 11 -0.86 -35.00 6.80
N ALA A 12 -1.81 -34.19 7.20
CA ALA A 12 -1.63 -32.75 7.52
C ALA A 12 -1.29 -32.48 9.02
N LEU A 13 -1.00 -33.53 9.82
CA LEU A 13 -0.91 -33.40 11.28
C LEU A 13 0.43 -33.84 11.88
N HIS A 14 1.53 -33.76 11.16
CA HIS A 14 2.85 -34.01 11.75
C HIS A 14 3.89 -33.01 11.26
N LEU A 15 3.94 -31.84 11.91
CA LEU A 15 5.12 -31.00 12.07
C LEU A 15 4.86 -30.04 13.26
N HIS A 16 4.91 -30.62 14.47
CA HIS A 16 4.98 -29.84 15.70
C HIS A 16 6.18 -30.32 16.49
N ASP A 17 7.30 -29.64 16.36
CA ASP A 17 8.30 -29.54 17.42
C ASP A 17 8.17 -28.14 18.03
N GLY A 18 7.59 -28.07 19.21
CA GLY A 18 7.33 -26.82 19.92
C GLY A 18 8.45 -26.51 20.91
N ASP A 19 9.00 -25.31 20.82
CA ASP A 19 9.73 -24.68 21.90
C ASP A 19 8.76 -24.18 22.99
N ALA A 20 9.23 -24.08 24.23
CA ALA A 20 8.46 -23.92 25.47
C ALA A 20 7.57 -22.67 25.61
N ASN A 21 7.34 -21.90 24.53
CA ASN A 21 6.38 -20.78 24.41
C ASN A 21 5.48 -20.90 23.18
N GLY A 22 5.26 -22.08 22.69
CA GLY A 22 4.08 -22.55 21.97
C GLY A 22 3.66 -21.86 20.69
N TYR A 23 4.51 -21.42 19.79
CA TYR A 23 4.25 -21.30 18.32
C TYR A 23 5.52 -20.82 17.62
N SER A 24 6.27 -21.75 17.05
CA SER A 24 7.35 -21.43 16.12
C SER A 24 6.72 -21.21 14.73
N PHE A 25 6.66 -19.97 14.26
CA PHE A 25 6.33 -19.70 12.86
C PHE A 25 7.53 -20.05 11.99
N HIS A 26 7.59 -21.28 11.48
CA HIS A 26 8.64 -21.69 10.55
C HIS A 26 8.44 -21.09 9.15
N ASN A 27 7.21 -20.67 8.82
CA ASN A 27 6.84 -20.18 7.50
C ASN A 27 6.49 -18.68 7.56
N LYS A 28 6.74 -17.98 6.45
CA LYS A 28 6.32 -16.60 6.23
C LYS A 28 4.84 -16.57 5.85
N THR A 29 3.94 -16.60 6.84
CA THR A 29 2.50 -16.52 6.63
C THR A 29 1.95 -15.17 7.03
N PHE A 30 0.92 -14.69 6.32
CA PHE A 30 0.27 -13.43 6.67
C PHE A 30 -1.26 -13.51 6.58
N ILE A 31 -1.92 -12.63 7.34
CA ILE A 31 -3.35 -12.30 7.23
C ILE A 31 -3.45 -10.90 6.64
N GLU A 32 -4.22 -10.73 5.57
CA GLU A 32 -4.47 -9.44 4.93
C GLU A 32 -5.89 -8.96 5.24
N LEU A 33 -6.01 -7.94 6.09
CA LEU A 33 -7.27 -7.31 6.43
C LEU A 33 -7.47 -6.04 5.59
N PHE A 34 -8.70 -5.80 5.14
CA PHE A 34 -9.00 -4.77 4.13
C PHE A 34 -8.21 -5.01 2.84
N ALA A 35 -8.22 -6.27 2.40
CA ALA A 35 -7.33 -6.78 1.35
C ALA A 35 -7.52 -6.10 -0.01
N GLY A 36 -8.68 -5.51 -0.26
CA GLY A 36 -8.96 -4.86 -1.52
C GLY A 36 -8.81 -5.82 -2.70
N ILE A 37 -7.97 -5.46 -3.64
CA ILE A 37 -7.64 -6.29 -4.81
C ILE A 37 -6.33 -7.08 -4.65
N GLY A 38 -5.74 -7.13 -3.44
CA GLY A 38 -4.57 -7.94 -3.12
C GLY A 38 -3.22 -7.31 -3.46
N LEU A 39 -3.08 -5.97 -3.45
CA LEU A 39 -1.78 -5.37 -3.79
C LEU A 39 -0.74 -5.47 -2.66
N ILE A 40 -1.15 -5.66 -1.40
CA ILE A 40 -0.19 -6.02 -0.34
C ILE A 40 0.26 -7.47 -0.54
N HIS A 41 -0.65 -8.38 -0.86
CA HIS A 41 -0.28 -9.75 -1.23
C HIS A 41 0.74 -9.76 -2.38
N GLU A 42 0.49 -8.98 -3.43
CA GLU A 42 1.40 -8.87 -4.57
C GLU A 42 2.78 -8.34 -4.19
N ALA A 43 2.87 -7.47 -3.19
CA ALA A 43 4.13 -6.98 -2.67
C ALA A 43 4.89 -8.06 -1.86
N LEU A 44 4.17 -8.90 -1.12
CA LEU A 44 4.71 -9.91 -0.20
C LEU A 44 5.11 -11.21 -0.92
N ARG A 45 4.37 -11.59 -1.96
CA ARG A 45 4.57 -12.85 -2.70
C ARG A 45 6.01 -13.11 -3.17
N PRO A 46 6.73 -12.14 -3.78
CA PRO A 46 8.12 -12.34 -4.21
C PRO A 46 9.12 -12.49 -3.04
N LEU A 47 8.72 -12.09 -1.83
CA LEU A 47 9.50 -12.26 -0.61
C LEU A 47 9.26 -13.63 0.07
N GLY A 48 8.45 -14.49 -0.55
CA GLY A 48 8.12 -15.82 -0.05
C GLY A 48 7.09 -15.85 1.07
N TRP A 49 6.26 -14.80 1.19
CA TRP A 49 5.12 -14.79 2.11
C TRP A 49 3.90 -15.45 1.47
N GLU A 50 3.18 -16.24 2.26
CA GLU A 50 1.97 -16.95 1.89
C GLU A 50 0.76 -16.39 2.65
N ALA A 51 -0.31 -16.06 1.95
CA ALA A 51 -1.54 -15.57 2.57
C ALA A 51 -2.29 -16.72 3.24
N ALA A 52 -2.37 -16.71 4.57
CA ALA A 52 -3.18 -17.65 5.35
C ALA A 52 -4.67 -17.27 5.33
N LEU A 53 -4.96 -15.99 5.18
CA LEU A 53 -6.31 -15.43 5.12
C LEU A 53 -6.28 -14.04 4.48
N ALA A 54 -7.29 -13.75 3.65
CA ALA A 54 -7.62 -12.39 3.24
C ALA A 54 -9.04 -12.04 3.68
N ASN A 55 -9.31 -10.76 3.96
CA ASN A 55 -10.64 -10.27 4.30
C ASN A 55 -10.91 -8.92 3.64
N ASP A 56 -12.04 -8.81 2.99
CA ASP A 56 -12.65 -7.56 2.51
C ASP A 56 -14.17 -7.73 2.50
N ASN A 57 -14.93 -6.64 2.42
CA ASN A 57 -16.38 -6.66 2.34
C ASN A 57 -16.95 -6.02 1.05
N ASP A 58 -16.07 -5.54 0.14
CA ASP A 58 -16.48 -5.00 -1.15
C ASP A 58 -16.56 -6.12 -2.21
N PRO A 59 -17.76 -6.44 -2.73
CA PRO A 59 -17.91 -7.55 -3.68
C PRO A 59 -17.12 -7.39 -4.98
N LYS A 60 -16.81 -6.14 -5.40
CA LYS A 60 -16.02 -5.88 -6.61
C LYS A 60 -14.55 -6.17 -6.37
N LYS A 61 -14.04 -5.73 -5.22
CA LYS A 61 -12.65 -5.97 -4.80
C LYS A 61 -12.42 -7.47 -4.56
N ILE A 62 -13.36 -8.15 -3.88
CA ILE A 62 -13.34 -9.59 -3.64
C ILE A 62 -13.24 -10.39 -4.95
N ARG A 63 -14.03 -10.03 -5.98
CA ARG A 63 -13.93 -10.70 -7.29
C ARG A 63 -12.54 -10.53 -7.91
N ALA A 64 -11.96 -9.33 -7.85
CA ALA A 64 -10.63 -9.08 -8.37
C ALA A 64 -9.55 -9.81 -7.58
N TYR A 65 -9.68 -9.88 -6.25
CA TYR A 65 -8.77 -10.65 -5.40
C TYR A 65 -8.80 -12.14 -5.75
N LYS A 66 -9.99 -12.75 -5.83
CA LYS A 66 -10.18 -14.17 -6.14
C LYS A 66 -9.69 -14.55 -7.55
N ALA A 67 -9.76 -13.66 -8.51
CA ALA A 67 -9.23 -13.90 -9.85
C ALA A 67 -7.69 -14.00 -9.85
N ASN A 68 -7.02 -13.16 -9.06
CA ASN A 68 -5.57 -13.16 -8.96
C ASN A 68 -5.01 -14.21 -7.98
N TYR A 69 -5.79 -14.60 -6.95
CA TYR A 69 -5.36 -15.48 -5.86
C TYR A 69 -6.48 -16.48 -5.50
N PRO A 70 -6.85 -17.40 -6.43
CA PRO A 70 -7.97 -18.32 -6.23
C PRO A 70 -7.75 -19.33 -5.10
N GLU A 71 -6.49 -19.60 -4.73
CA GLU A 71 -6.09 -20.55 -3.69
C GLU A 71 -6.18 -19.96 -2.27
N VAL A 72 -6.25 -18.62 -2.13
CA VAL A 72 -6.24 -17.96 -0.82
C VAL A 72 -7.63 -18.01 -0.19
N PRO A 73 -7.73 -18.47 1.07
CA PRO A 73 -8.97 -18.33 1.83
C PRO A 73 -9.34 -16.86 1.98
N LEU A 74 -10.42 -16.43 1.30
CA LEU A 74 -10.92 -15.06 1.38
C LEU A 74 -12.29 -15.04 2.04
N VAL A 75 -12.40 -14.29 3.14
CA VAL A 75 -13.60 -14.11 3.92
C VAL A 75 -14.30 -12.81 3.53
N ASP A 76 -15.48 -12.97 2.94
CA ASP A 76 -16.37 -11.89 2.52
C ASP A 76 -17.28 -11.46 3.69
N ARG A 77 -16.72 -10.75 4.65
CA ARG A 77 -17.45 -10.26 5.83
C ARG A 77 -16.87 -8.95 6.34
N ASP A 78 -17.72 -8.18 7.02
CA ASP A 78 -17.25 -7.03 7.79
C ASP A 78 -16.29 -7.49 8.90
N ILE A 79 -15.16 -6.81 9.04
CA ILE A 79 -14.16 -7.12 10.06
C ILE A 79 -14.74 -7.08 11.50
N ARG A 80 -15.77 -6.29 11.73
CA ARG A 80 -16.42 -6.15 13.05
C ARG A 80 -16.99 -7.47 13.55
N ILE A 81 -17.52 -8.29 12.66
CA ILE A 81 -18.14 -9.59 12.99
C ILE A 81 -17.22 -10.79 12.74
N LEU A 82 -15.98 -10.55 12.26
CA LEU A 82 -15.02 -11.61 11.97
C LEU A 82 -14.33 -12.07 13.25
N ASP A 83 -14.34 -13.38 13.54
CA ASP A 83 -13.52 -13.98 14.59
C ASP A 83 -12.21 -14.54 14.01
N LEU A 84 -11.11 -13.83 14.21
CA LEU A 84 -9.81 -14.25 13.70
C LEU A 84 -9.24 -15.46 14.44
N CYS A 85 -9.76 -15.82 15.62
CA CYS A 85 -9.34 -17.01 16.35
C CYS A 85 -9.79 -18.32 15.67
N GLU A 86 -10.77 -18.26 14.78
CA GLU A 86 -11.23 -19.42 13.98
C GLU A 86 -10.25 -19.78 12.84
N TYR A 87 -9.36 -18.86 12.47
CA TYR A 87 -8.44 -19.02 11.33
C TYR A 87 -7.02 -19.38 11.77
N PRO A 88 -6.16 -19.88 10.87
CA PRO A 88 -4.77 -20.17 11.18
C PRO A 88 -4.03 -18.96 11.75
N ALA A 89 -3.10 -19.22 12.67
CA ALA A 89 -2.18 -18.18 13.13
C ALA A 89 -1.27 -17.73 11.97
N ALA A 90 -0.97 -16.44 11.92
CA ALA A 90 -0.06 -15.88 10.93
C ALA A 90 1.03 -15.03 11.58
N ARG A 91 2.20 -15.05 10.98
CA ARG A 91 3.37 -14.33 11.46
C ARG A 91 3.21 -12.82 11.31
N LEU A 92 2.58 -12.37 10.23
CA LEU A 92 2.31 -10.98 9.91
C LEU A 92 0.80 -10.75 9.77
N VAL A 93 0.29 -9.65 10.30
CA VAL A 93 -1.04 -9.13 9.97
C VAL A 93 -0.89 -7.78 9.32
N THR A 94 -1.49 -7.60 8.15
CA THR A 94 -1.49 -6.34 7.42
C THR A 94 -2.87 -5.70 7.43
N ALA A 95 -2.92 -4.36 7.45
CA ALA A 95 -4.17 -3.61 7.35
C ALA A 95 -3.97 -2.29 6.60
N SER A 96 -4.80 -2.05 5.58
CA SER A 96 -4.90 -0.78 4.87
C SER A 96 -6.35 -0.27 4.91
N PHE A 97 -6.81 0.10 6.10
CA PHE A 97 -8.19 0.51 6.32
C PHE A 97 -8.51 1.88 5.70
N PRO A 98 -9.76 2.07 5.23
CA PRO A 98 -10.21 3.33 4.65
C PRO A 98 -10.03 4.52 5.60
N CYS A 99 -9.49 5.62 5.07
CA CYS A 99 -9.24 6.84 5.83
C CYS A 99 -10.32 7.91 5.59
N ILE A 100 -11.58 7.53 5.46
CA ILE A 100 -12.66 8.45 5.06
C ILE A 100 -12.88 9.53 6.12
N ASP A 101 -12.86 9.19 7.39
CA ASP A 101 -13.00 10.14 8.50
C ASP A 101 -11.69 10.85 8.85
N LEU A 102 -10.56 10.28 8.44
CA LEU A 102 -9.24 10.87 8.56
C LEU A 102 -8.88 11.74 7.33
N SER A 103 -9.70 11.76 6.26
CA SER A 103 -9.46 12.55 5.06
C SER A 103 -10.09 13.96 5.18
N GLN A 104 -9.51 14.95 4.48
CA GLN A 104 -10.08 16.31 4.41
C GLN A 104 -11.44 16.39 3.72
N ALA A 105 -11.91 15.33 3.09
CA ALA A 105 -13.18 15.25 2.37
C ALA A 105 -14.32 14.66 3.22
N GLY A 106 -14.03 14.04 4.37
CA GLY A 106 -15.04 13.54 5.31
C GLY A 106 -15.44 14.61 6.34
N ASN A 107 -16.55 14.38 7.01
CA ASN A 107 -17.10 15.25 8.08
C ASN A 107 -16.24 15.19 9.36
N ARG A 108 -14.98 15.48 9.34
CA ARG A 108 -14.02 15.67 10.47
C ARG A 108 -14.48 15.15 11.85
N GLN A 109 -15.09 13.96 11.90
CA GLN A 109 -15.63 13.40 13.16
C GLN A 109 -14.57 12.72 14.03
N GLY A 110 -13.32 12.64 13.54
CA GLY A 110 -12.22 12.02 14.25
C GLY A 110 -12.40 10.53 14.48
N LEU A 111 -11.84 10.03 15.57
CA LEU A 111 -11.99 8.63 15.99
C LEU A 111 -13.41 8.25 16.45
N ASN A 112 -14.32 9.22 16.53
CA ASN A 112 -15.74 9.00 16.82
C ASN A 112 -16.60 8.78 15.55
N GLY A 113 -16.04 8.91 14.35
CA GLY A 113 -16.71 8.58 13.08
C GLY A 113 -16.78 7.07 12.83
N GLU A 114 -17.71 6.65 11.99
CA GLU A 114 -17.97 5.23 11.69
C GLU A 114 -16.74 4.48 11.15
N HIS A 115 -15.85 5.16 10.42
CA HIS A 115 -14.61 4.59 9.87
C HIS A 115 -13.41 4.69 10.82
N SER A 116 -13.43 5.57 11.81
CA SER A 116 -12.47 5.57 12.92
C SER A 116 -12.68 4.35 13.81
N SER A 117 -13.88 3.80 13.83
CA SER A 117 -14.18 2.53 14.47
C SER A 117 -13.39 1.37 13.85
N LEU A 118 -13.02 1.43 12.54
CA LEU A 118 -12.28 0.36 11.87
C LEU A 118 -10.82 0.23 12.37
N VAL A 119 -10.17 1.34 12.72
CA VAL A 119 -8.85 1.28 13.38
C VAL A 119 -8.96 0.59 14.73
N ARG A 120 -9.93 0.99 15.55
CA ARG A 120 -10.20 0.37 16.85
C ARG A 120 -10.55 -1.10 16.69
N THR A 121 -11.44 -1.42 15.76
CA THR A 121 -11.81 -2.81 15.45
C THR A 121 -10.57 -3.62 15.05
N PHE A 122 -9.69 -3.08 14.20
CA PHE A 122 -8.43 -3.75 13.85
C PHE A 122 -7.59 -4.04 15.11
N LEU A 123 -7.37 -3.04 15.97
CA LEU A 123 -6.60 -3.21 17.21
C LEU A 123 -7.27 -4.18 18.19
N GLU A 124 -8.59 -4.18 18.27
CA GLU A 124 -9.38 -5.18 19.02
C GLU A 124 -9.16 -6.59 18.47
N LYS A 125 -9.12 -6.78 17.14
CA LYS A 125 -8.81 -8.08 16.52
C LYS A 125 -7.39 -8.53 16.81
N VAL A 126 -6.41 -7.63 16.83
CA VAL A 126 -5.04 -7.95 17.27
C VAL A 126 -5.02 -8.37 18.74
N SER A 127 -5.75 -7.66 19.61
CA SER A 127 -5.92 -8.04 21.02
C SER A 127 -6.57 -9.42 21.18
N GLN A 128 -7.59 -9.72 20.38
CA GLN A 128 -8.26 -11.01 20.35
C GLN A 128 -7.30 -12.14 19.95
N LEU A 129 -6.49 -11.95 18.91
CA LEU A 129 -5.45 -12.89 18.49
C LEU A 129 -4.43 -13.15 19.61
N SER A 130 -4.05 -12.13 20.38
CA SER A 130 -3.17 -12.29 21.53
C SER A 130 -3.80 -13.16 22.62
N LYS A 131 -5.10 -12.98 22.90
CA LYS A 131 -5.83 -13.74 23.93
C LYS A 131 -6.04 -15.20 23.54
N CYS A 132 -6.18 -15.53 22.26
CA CYS A 132 -6.29 -16.92 21.78
C CYS A 132 -4.93 -17.55 21.40
N SER A 133 -3.82 -17.01 21.91
CA SER A 133 -2.46 -17.50 21.69
C SER A 133 -2.02 -17.53 20.22
N LYS A 134 -2.57 -16.63 19.39
CA LYS A 134 -2.24 -16.45 17.98
C LYS A 134 -1.66 -15.07 17.68
N LYS A 135 -1.03 -14.43 18.70
CA LYS A 135 -0.44 -13.10 18.57
C LYS A 135 0.53 -13.05 17.39
N PRO A 136 0.31 -12.17 16.40
CA PRO A 136 1.22 -12.01 15.27
C PRO A 136 2.59 -11.49 15.75
N GLU A 137 3.65 -11.94 15.09
CA GLU A 137 5.00 -11.42 15.35
C GLU A 137 5.16 -9.99 14.83
N PHE A 138 4.50 -9.70 13.71
CA PHE A 138 4.56 -8.41 13.03
C PHE A 138 3.19 -7.88 12.66
N LEU A 139 3.07 -6.54 12.66
CA LEU A 139 1.93 -5.84 12.07
C LEU A 139 2.45 -4.81 11.06
N LEU A 140 1.78 -4.68 9.92
CA LEU A 140 1.98 -3.62 8.96
C LEU A 140 0.68 -2.86 8.75
N ILE A 141 0.64 -1.60 9.15
CA ILE A 141 -0.50 -0.71 8.96
C ILE A 141 -0.13 0.35 7.94
N GLU A 142 -0.88 0.44 6.85
CA GLU A 142 -0.71 1.50 5.84
C GLU A 142 -1.83 2.52 5.93
N ASN A 143 -1.49 3.80 5.76
CA ASN A 143 -2.50 4.86 5.72
C ASN A 143 -2.00 6.11 4.99
N VAL A 144 -2.88 7.09 4.81
CA VAL A 144 -2.54 8.39 4.23
C VAL A 144 -1.80 9.30 5.22
N PRO A 145 -0.97 10.26 4.76
CA PRO A 145 -0.21 11.18 5.63
C PRO A 145 -1.07 12.04 6.56
N ASN A 146 -2.38 12.17 6.27
CA ASN A 146 -3.30 12.93 7.13
C ASN A 146 -3.42 12.31 8.54
N LEU A 147 -3.18 11.00 8.69
CA LEU A 147 -3.10 10.31 9.98
C LEU A 147 -2.17 11.05 10.98
N LEU A 148 -1.07 11.61 10.49
CA LEU A 148 -0.10 12.33 11.31
C LEU A 148 -0.56 13.71 11.81
N SER A 149 -1.68 14.19 11.30
CA SER A 149 -2.13 15.59 11.52
C SER A 149 -3.52 15.70 12.08
N ILE A 150 -4.33 14.69 11.89
CA ILE A 150 -5.73 14.74 12.28
C ILE A 150 -5.82 14.88 13.80
N HIS A 151 -6.69 15.79 14.25
CA HIS A 151 -6.82 16.11 15.68
C HIS A 151 -5.46 16.40 16.36
N ASN A 152 -4.59 17.16 15.70
CA ASN A 152 -3.25 17.49 16.20
C ASN A 152 -2.37 16.25 16.49
N GLY A 153 -2.61 15.14 15.78
CA GLY A 153 -1.83 13.90 15.88
C GLY A 153 -2.34 12.89 16.90
N THR A 154 -3.48 13.17 17.60
CA THR A 154 -4.00 12.25 18.62
C THR A 154 -4.45 10.90 18.05
N ALA A 155 -4.88 10.87 16.78
CA ALA A 155 -5.25 9.59 16.13
C ALA A 155 -4.05 8.63 16.01
N LEU A 156 -2.89 9.14 15.61
CA LEU A 156 -1.66 8.33 15.60
C LEU A 156 -1.27 7.93 17.03
N GLU A 157 -1.31 8.87 17.97
CA GLU A 157 -0.97 8.61 19.38
C GLU A 157 -1.82 7.50 20.00
N GLU A 158 -3.14 7.47 19.75
CA GLU A 158 -4.03 6.41 20.22
C GLU A 158 -3.62 5.04 19.65
N ILE A 159 -3.33 4.95 18.35
CA ILE A 159 -2.84 3.71 17.73
C ILE A 159 -1.55 3.24 18.42
N LEU A 160 -0.57 4.14 18.59
CA LEU A 160 0.73 3.79 19.16
C LEU A 160 0.61 3.38 20.63
N ARG A 161 -0.26 4.00 21.43
CA ARG A 161 -0.52 3.61 22.82
C ARG A 161 -1.16 2.23 22.91
N THR A 162 -2.17 1.96 22.09
CA THR A 162 -2.81 0.64 22.05
C THR A 162 -1.82 -0.45 21.60
N LEU A 163 -0.96 -0.19 20.61
CA LEU A 163 0.10 -1.12 20.24
C LEU A 163 1.09 -1.37 21.40
N ALA A 164 1.46 -0.33 22.15
CA ALA A 164 2.32 -0.47 23.33
C ALA A 164 1.65 -1.30 24.43
N GLU A 165 0.35 -1.11 24.69
CA GLU A 165 -0.45 -1.91 25.63
C GLU A 165 -0.53 -3.39 25.21
N LEU A 166 -0.49 -3.65 23.89
CA LEU A 166 -0.42 -5.00 23.33
C LEU A 166 1.03 -5.55 23.24
N GLU A 167 1.99 -4.87 23.89
CA GLU A 167 3.41 -5.24 23.94
C GLU A 167 4.09 -5.28 22.56
N TYR A 168 3.71 -4.37 21.65
CA TYR A 168 4.44 -4.14 20.42
C TYR A 168 5.36 -2.93 20.53
N GLY A 169 6.60 -3.09 20.05
CA GLY A 169 7.44 -1.97 19.65
C GLY A 169 7.11 -1.57 18.21
N PHE A 170 7.35 -0.33 17.81
CA PHE A 170 6.95 0.15 16.50
C PHE A 170 7.86 1.21 15.91
N ASP A 171 7.89 1.25 14.58
CA ASP A 171 8.42 2.34 13.78
C ASP A 171 7.31 2.95 12.92
N VAL A 172 7.44 4.22 12.61
CA VAL A 172 6.52 4.94 11.74
C VAL A 172 7.32 5.69 10.68
N VAL A 173 7.07 5.37 9.42
CA VAL A 173 7.80 5.96 8.28
C VAL A 173 6.85 6.49 7.22
N GLN A 174 7.30 7.49 6.47
CA GLN A 174 6.60 8.02 5.30
C GLN A 174 7.36 7.67 4.03
N VAL A 175 6.68 7.01 3.08
CA VAL A 175 7.25 6.64 1.78
C VAL A 175 6.37 7.21 0.67
N ASP A 176 6.99 7.88 -0.31
CA ASP A 176 6.30 8.37 -1.50
C ASP A 176 6.56 7.43 -2.68
N ALA A 177 5.50 6.92 -3.29
CA ALA A 177 5.55 6.03 -4.46
C ALA A 177 6.35 6.61 -5.63
N LYS A 178 6.55 7.94 -5.70
CA LYS A 178 7.37 8.58 -6.76
C LYS A 178 8.80 8.06 -6.88
N HIS A 179 9.30 7.38 -5.86
CA HIS A 179 10.60 6.73 -5.86
C HIS A 179 10.60 5.36 -6.56
N PHE A 180 9.42 4.82 -6.88
CA PHE A 180 9.23 3.49 -7.48
C PHE A 180 8.47 3.56 -8.79
N THR A 181 7.36 4.28 -8.81
CA THR A 181 6.53 4.50 -10.00
C THR A 181 6.35 6.01 -10.24
N PRO A 182 6.04 6.46 -11.45
CA PRO A 182 5.87 7.90 -11.73
C PRO A 182 4.55 8.45 -11.17
N GLN A 183 4.27 8.17 -9.88
CA GLN A 183 3.10 8.65 -9.15
C GLN A 183 3.49 9.34 -7.84
N SER A 184 3.05 10.56 -7.63
CA SER A 184 3.18 11.23 -6.34
C SER A 184 2.11 10.70 -5.38
N ARG A 185 2.47 9.69 -4.57
CA ARG A 185 1.59 9.02 -3.60
C ARG A 185 2.33 8.77 -2.30
N ASN A 186 2.30 9.75 -1.40
CA ASN A 186 2.89 9.62 -0.07
C ASN A 186 1.98 8.80 0.85
N ARG A 187 2.58 7.85 1.61
CA ARG A 187 1.90 6.98 2.57
C ARG A 187 2.67 6.89 3.87
N VAL A 188 1.95 6.65 4.94
CA VAL A 188 2.47 6.34 6.27
C VAL A 188 2.40 4.83 6.46
N PHE A 189 3.49 4.25 6.94
CA PHE A 189 3.56 2.86 7.36
C PHE A 189 3.89 2.81 8.84
N ILE A 190 3.06 2.09 9.62
CA ILE A 190 3.36 1.73 10.98
C ILE A 190 3.76 0.26 10.95
N ILE A 191 5.00 -0.03 11.33
CA ILE A 191 5.56 -1.36 11.40
C ILE A 191 5.66 -1.71 12.89
N ALA A 192 4.90 -2.70 13.36
CA ALA A 192 4.92 -3.11 14.74
C ALA A 192 5.54 -4.51 14.89
N VAL A 193 6.27 -4.70 15.98
CA VAL A 193 7.08 -5.87 16.27
C VAL A 193 6.78 -6.35 17.68
N ASP A 194 6.44 -7.64 17.84
CA ASP A 194 6.19 -8.25 19.15
C ASP A 194 7.45 -8.22 20.02
N LEU A 195 7.39 -7.48 21.12
CA LEU A 195 8.53 -7.31 22.05
C LEU A 195 8.88 -8.57 22.84
N GLY A 196 7.96 -9.51 22.96
CA GLY A 196 8.23 -10.83 23.56
C GLY A 196 9.20 -11.66 22.73
N ARG A 197 9.16 -11.49 21.38
CA ARG A 197 10.05 -12.19 20.44
C ARG A 197 11.26 -11.34 20.00
N HIS A 198 11.11 -10.03 19.97
CA HIS A 198 12.14 -9.08 19.53
C HIS A 198 12.36 -8.01 20.62
N PRO A 199 13.25 -8.24 21.59
CA PRO A 199 13.50 -7.30 22.68
C PRO A 199 13.88 -5.91 22.18
N LEU A 200 13.26 -4.88 22.74
CA LEU A 200 13.49 -3.49 22.37
C LEU A 200 14.91 -3.05 22.72
N ARG A 201 15.64 -2.56 21.72
CA ARG A 201 16.88 -1.81 21.90
C ARG A 201 16.57 -0.33 21.75
N ARG A 202 16.61 0.42 22.87
CA ARG A 202 16.39 1.87 22.82
C ARG A 202 17.45 2.53 21.97
N ARG A 203 17.02 3.31 20.99
CA ARG A 203 17.85 4.10 20.09
C ARG A 203 17.35 5.55 20.07
N ALA A 204 18.25 6.48 19.77
CA ALA A 204 17.86 7.85 19.49
C ALA A 204 16.94 7.91 18.25
N PHE A 205 16.04 8.89 18.23
CA PHE A 205 15.17 9.11 17.06
C PHE A 205 16.01 9.36 15.80
N PRO A 206 15.83 8.56 14.73
CA PRO A 206 16.56 8.76 13.49
C PRO A 206 16.12 10.06 12.83
N ASN A 207 17.08 10.95 12.54
CA ASN A 207 16.82 12.18 11.80
C ASN A 207 17.06 11.93 10.30
N ASP A 208 16.09 11.27 9.65
CA ASP A 208 16.19 10.85 8.26
C ASP A 208 15.01 11.35 7.40
N HIS A 209 15.08 11.06 6.10
CA HIS A 209 14.11 11.50 5.11
C HIS A 209 12.73 10.79 5.22
N LEU A 210 12.64 9.68 5.94
CA LEU A 210 11.40 8.92 6.14
C LEU A 210 10.62 9.39 7.38
N ARG A 211 11.33 9.95 8.38
CA ARG A 211 10.76 10.37 9.68
C ARG A 211 10.79 11.89 9.82
N ARG A 212 10.03 12.57 8.94
CA ARG A 212 9.99 14.04 8.85
C ARG A 212 9.33 14.69 10.06
N HIS A 213 9.35 16.02 10.09
CA HIS A 213 8.94 16.91 11.19
C HIS A 213 7.78 16.42 12.07
N LYS A 214 6.66 15.95 11.47
CA LYS A 214 5.50 15.47 12.23
C LYS A 214 5.76 14.18 13.01
N LEU A 215 6.58 13.29 12.49
CA LEU A 215 6.99 12.07 13.20
C LEU A 215 7.97 12.40 14.32
N ALA A 216 8.89 13.31 14.09
CA ALA A 216 9.75 13.82 15.16
C ALA A 216 8.95 14.52 16.27
N GLU A 217 7.86 15.21 15.93
CA GLU A 217 6.95 15.80 16.91
C GLU A 217 6.19 14.72 17.70
N ALA A 218 5.66 13.69 17.01
CA ALA A 218 4.98 12.56 17.66
C ALA A 218 5.92 11.82 18.64
N TYR A 219 7.18 11.60 18.26
CA TYR A 219 8.21 11.03 19.14
C TYR A 219 8.46 11.92 20.35
N ARG A 220 8.66 13.22 20.18
CA ARG A 220 8.93 14.16 21.28
C ARG A 220 7.78 14.25 22.28
N LYS A 221 6.53 14.12 21.81
CA LYS A 221 5.34 14.06 22.69
C LYS A 221 5.24 12.75 23.46
N ASN A 222 5.77 11.66 22.92
CA ASN A 222 5.63 10.32 23.46
C ASN A 222 6.98 9.55 23.51
N PRO A 223 8.03 10.08 24.16
CA PRO A 223 9.37 9.51 24.09
C PRO A 223 9.52 8.19 24.89
N LEU A 224 8.57 7.91 25.78
CA LEU A 224 8.56 6.69 26.61
C LEU A 224 7.88 5.50 25.94
N LEU A 225 7.16 5.72 24.85
CA LEU A 225 6.57 4.62 24.08
C LEU A 225 7.67 3.72 23.50
N PRO A 226 7.37 2.45 23.20
CA PRO A 226 8.34 1.47 22.74
C PRO A 226 8.70 1.66 21.26
N TRP A 227 9.39 2.74 20.94
CA TRP A 227 9.89 3.01 19.59
C TRP A 227 10.96 1.99 19.19
N PHE A 228 10.73 1.28 18.08
CA PHE A 228 11.59 0.25 17.51
C PHE A 228 12.04 0.69 16.12
N PHE A 229 13.12 1.47 16.05
CA PHE A 229 13.57 2.06 14.79
C PHE A 229 14.35 1.07 13.92
N PHE A 230 13.93 0.94 12.66
CA PHE A 230 14.65 0.21 11.62
C PHE A 230 15.68 1.10 10.92
N ASP A 231 16.74 0.48 10.43
CA ASP A 231 17.76 1.14 9.62
C ASP A 231 17.38 1.03 8.13
N PHE A 232 16.63 2.01 7.65
CA PHE A 232 16.27 2.09 6.24
C PHE A 232 17.40 2.70 5.40
N PRO A 233 17.73 2.15 4.22
CA PRO A 233 18.61 2.80 3.26
C PRO A 233 17.93 4.04 2.65
N HIS A 234 18.67 4.77 1.83
CA HIS A 234 18.07 5.81 1.01
C HIS A 234 17.03 5.23 0.07
N LEU A 235 15.93 5.98 -0.15
CA LEU A 235 14.93 5.59 -1.15
C LEU A 235 15.59 5.49 -2.54
N PRO A 236 15.21 4.51 -3.35
CA PRO A 236 15.80 4.32 -4.66
C PRO A 236 15.50 5.49 -5.60
N SER A 237 16.34 5.67 -6.59
CA SER A 237 16.02 6.49 -7.75
C SER A 237 15.05 5.72 -8.65
N ARG A 238 13.94 6.34 -9.01
CA ARG A 238 12.95 5.73 -9.88
C ARG A 238 13.51 5.53 -11.30
N GLU A 239 13.40 4.33 -11.83
CA GLU A 239 13.77 3.97 -13.19
C GLU A 239 12.62 4.21 -14.19
N LEU A 240 11.38 3.90 -13.78
CA LEU A 240 10.18 4.06 -14.60
C LEU A 240 9.82 5.51 -14.86
N SER A 241 9.57 5.86 -16.11
CA SER A 241 9.05 7.16 -16.54
C SER A 241 7.54 7.11 -16.82
N LEU A 242 6.89 8.25 -17.05
CA LEU A 242 5.50 8.25 -17.51
C LEU A 242 5.34 7.57 -18.88
N ARG A 243 6.36 7.55 -19.74
CA ARG A 243 6.30 6.89 -21.04
C ARG A 243 6.19 5.38 -20.93
N ASP A 244 6.77 4.80 -19.89
CA ASP A 244 6.72 3.35 -19.61
C ASP A 244 5.34 2.93 -19.06
N ILE A 245 4.60 3.88 -18.50
CA ILE A 245 3.26 3.66 -17.94
C ILE A 245 2.18 3.81 -19.01
N ILE A 246 2.32 4.83 -19.86
CA ILE A 246 1.25 5.26 -20.78
C ILE A 246 1.13 4.30 -21.97
N GLU A 247 -0.10 3.87 -22.26
CA GLU A 247 -0.41 3.01 -23.40
C GLU A 247 -0.20 3.74 -24.71
N SER A 248 0.35 3.00 -25.69
CA SER A 248 0.39 3.45 -27.09
C SER A 248 -1.01 3.32 -27.69
N VAL A 249 -1.68 4.44 -27.85
CA VAL A 249 -3.04 4.50 -28.43
C VAL A 249 -2.97 5.09 -29.83
N PRO A 250 -3.55 4.42 -30.87
CA PRO A 250 -3.60 4.95 -32.22
C PRO A 250 -4.19 6.36 -32.25
N GLU A 251 -3.68 7.19 -33.15
CA GLU A 251 -4.12 8.58 -33.26
C GLU A 251 -5.59 8.73 -33.68
N SER A 252 -6.12 7.75 -34.41
CA SER A 252 -7.52 7.67 -34.83
C SER A 252 -8.47 7.14 -33.77
N SER A 253 -7.97 6.78 -32.58
CA SER A 253 -8.80 6.18 -31.52
C SER A 253 -9.81 7.19 -30.99
N PRO A 254 -11.07 6.78 -30.77
CA PRO A 254 -12.13 7.64 -30.21
C PRO A 254 -11.94 7.97 -28.74
N VAL A 255 -10.93 7.41 -28.06
CA VAL A 255 -10.62 7.75 -26.66
C VAL A 255 -9.95 9.11 -26.51
N TRP A 256 -9.34 9.63 -27.61
CA TRP A 256 -8.78 10.98 -27.63
C TRP A 256 -9.89 12.02 -27.60
N TRP A 257 -9.60 13.16 -26.95
CA TRP A 257 -10.53 14.29 -26.93
C TRP A 257 -10.86 14.76 -28.35
N ASP A 258 -12.12 15.05 -28.55
CA ASP A 258 -12.59 15.84 -29.69
C ASP A 258 -12.23 17.34 -29.53
N THR A 259 -12.66 18.16 -30.46
CA THR A 259 -12.40 19.60 -30.44
C THR A 259 -13.04 20.26 -29.22
N GLU A 260 -14.29 19.93 -28.87
CA GLU A 260 -15.02 20.52 -27.75
C GLU A 260 -14.34 20.20 -26.43
N GLN A 261 -13.93 18.96 -26.23
CA GLN A 261 -13.21 18.50 -25.05
C GLN A 261 -11.82 19.14 -24.93
N THR A 262 -11.14 19.33 -26.03
CA THR A 262 -9.84 20.01 -26.09
C THR A 262 -10.00 21.50 -25.74
N ASP A 263 -10.99 22.20 -26.28
CA ASP A 263 -11.30 23.59 -25.97
C ASP A 263 -11.69 23.75 -24.48
N TYR A 264 -12.49 22.80 -23.97
CA TYR A 264 -12.83 22.75 -22.57
C TYR A 264 -11.58 22.58 -21.66
N PHE A 265 -10.65 21.71 -22.04
CA PHE A 265 -9.38 21.60 -21.33
C PHE A 265 -8.64 22.94 -21.32
N TRP A 266 -8.45 23.57 -22.47
CA TRP A 266 -7.77 24.84 -22.58
C TRP A 266 -8.46 25.95 -21.76
N SER A 267 -9.78 25.94 -21.67
CA SER A 267 -10.54 26.92 -20.89
C SER A 267 -10.25 26.85 -19.39
N LEU A 268 -9.90 25.66 -18.89
CA LEU A 268 -9.68 25.40 -17.45
C LEU A 268 -8.20 25.31 -17.04
N VAL A 269 -7.25 25.34 -18.00
CA VAL A 269 -5.81 25.35 -17.67
C VAL A 269 -5.42 26.75 -17.18
N GLU A 270 -4.63 26.79 -16.10
CA GLU A 270 -4.12 28.06 -15.55
C GLU A 270 -3.18 28.75 -16.55
N HIS A 271 -3.15 30.07 -16.51
CA HIS A 271 -2.40 30.91 -17.48
C HIS A 271 -0.94 30.50 -17.64
N ASP A 272 -0.21 30.31 -16.55
CA ASP A 272 1.23 29.91 -16.58
C ASP A 272 1.42 28.53 -17.22
N HIS A 273 0.47 27.61 -17.02
CA HIS A 273 0.49 26.30 -17.65
C HIS A 273 0.15 26.38 -19.15
N LYS A 274 -0.75 27.29 -19.55
CA LYS A 274 -1.03 27.55 -20.98
C LYS A 274 0.22 27.99 -21.71
N LEU A 275 0.90 29.01 -21.20
CA LEU A 275 2.14 29.51 -21.81
C LEU A 275 3.21 28.41 -21.96
N LYS A 276 3.35 27.55 -20.96
CA LYS A 276 4.24 26.39 -21.05
C LYS A 276 3.85 25.40 -22.13
N LEU A 277 2.56 25.02 -22.20
CA LEU A 277 2.04 24.11 -23.22
C LEU A 277 2.20 24.69 -24.63
N GLU A 278 1.89 25.99 -24.83
CA GLU A 278 2.05 26.68 -26.12
C GLU A 278 3.53 26.73 -26.59
N ALA A 279 4.46 26.95 -25.62
CA ALA A 279 5.89 26.91 -25.91
C ALA A 279 6.34 25.50 -26.36
N LEU A 280 5.84 24.46 -25.67
CA LEU A 280 6.16 23.07 -26.01
C LEU A 280 5.57 22.62 -27.33
N LEU A 281 4.37 23.10 -27.70
CA LEU A 281 3.75 22.87 -29.03
C LEU A 281 4.63 23.40 -30.15
N LYS A 282 5.23 24.58 -29.99
CA LYS A 282 6.17 25.20 -30.94
C LYS A 282 7.51 24.48 -31.03
N GLY A 283 7.90 23.75 -29.98
CA GLY A 283 9.22 23.12 -29.86
C GLY A 283 9.44 21.85 -30.68
N GLY A 284 8.42 21.29 -31.32
CA GLY A 284 8.49 20.12 -32.20
C GLY A 284 8.85 18.79 -31.56
N ARG A 285 9.09 18.75 -30.23
CA ARG A 285 9.41 17.52 -29.49
C ARG A 285 8.15 16.86 -28.93
N SER A 286 8.18 15.52 -28.84
CA SER A 286 7.11 14.77 -28.20
C SER A 286 7.20 14.84 -26.68
N HIS A 287 6.09 15.17 -26.02
CA HIS A 287 5.97 15.25 -24.58
C HIS A 287 4.76 14.48 -24.07
N VAL A 288 4.88 13.89 -22.87
CA VAL A 288 3.80 13.23 -22.16
C VAL A 288 3.67 13.87 -20.78
N PHE A 289 2.46 14.29 -20.47
CA PHE A 289 2.10 14.89 -19.17
C PHE A 289 0.89 14.19 -18.59
N THR A 290 0.68 14.39 -17.30
CA THR A 290 -0.61 14.09 -16.67
C THR A 290 -1.30 15.38 -16.26
N ALA A 291 -2.63 15.33 -16.22
CA ALA A 291 -3.44 16.40 -15.71
C ALA A 291 -4.52 15.85 -14.78
N VAL A 292 -4.92 16.63 -13.79
CA VAL A 292 -6.03 16.28 -12.92
C VAL A 292 -7.01 17.43 -12.83
N ARG A 293 -8.30 17.12 -13.03
CA ARG A 293 -9.35 18.11 -12.82
C ARG A 293 -9.60 18.27 -11.32
N ARG A 294 -9.50 19.50 -10.82
CA ARG A 294 -9.68 19.83 -9.40
C ARG A 294 -10.65 20.98 -9.23
N LEU A 295 -11.35 20.99 -8.11
CA LEU A 295 -12.12 22.15 -7.65
C LEU A 295 -11.20 23.01 -6.80
N ARG A 296 -10.88 24.20 -7.29
CA ARG A 296 -10.10 25.19 -6.53
C ARG A 296 -11.05 26.00 -5.65
N ARG A 297 -10.78 26.04 -4.35
CA ARG A 297 -11.52 26.87 -3.38
C ARG A 297 -10.69 28.13 -3.10
N ARG A 298 -10.86 29.15 -3.93
CA ARG A 298 -10.45 30.52 -3.64
C ARG A 298 -11.71 31.33 -3.30
N ARG A 299 -11.81 32.61 -3.73
CA ARG A 299 -13.01 33.44 -3.53
C ARG A 299 -14.28 32.87 -4.18
N LYS A 300 -14.11 32.12 -5.30
CA LYS A 300 -15.16 31.33 -5.95
C LYS A 300 -14.69 29.88 -6.13
N ARG A 301 -15.67 28.95 -6.23
CA ARG A 301 -15.39 27.56 -6.57
C ARG A 301 -15.17 27.48 -8.08
N GLU A 302 -13.94 27.29 -8.50
CA GLU A 302 -13.55 27.16 -9.91
C GLU A 302 -13.00 25.78 -10.19
N GLN A 303 -13.41 25.20 -11.32
CA GLN A 303 -12.76 23.98 -11.83
C GLN A 303 -11.50 24.40 -12.55
N ILE A 304 -10.42 23.65 -12.34
CA ILE A 304 -9.15 23.82 -13.06
C ILE A 304 -8.60 22.49 -13.49
N PHE A 305 -7.88 22.47 -14.62
CA PHE A 305 -6.95 21.41 -14.95
C PHE A 305 -5.55 21.76 -14.42
N ASN A 306 -5.09 20.97 -13.48
CA ASN A 306 -3.73 21.06 -12.98
C ASN A 306 -2.84 20.12 -13.77
N VAL A 307 -2.05 20.65 -14.71
CA VAL A 307 -1.08 19.89 -15.51
C VAL A 307 0.21 19.71 -14.74
N ARG A 308 0.78 18.52 -14.80
CA ARG A 308 2.07 18.19 -14.16
C ARG A 308 3.17 18.11 -15.20
N PHE A 309 4.21 18.92 -15.03
CA PHE A 309 5.38 18.99 -15.89
C PHE A 309 6.61 18.28 -15.31
N ASP A 310 6.47 17.66 -14.15
CA ASP A 310 7.55 17.02 -13.39
C ASP A 310 7.70 15.51 -13.69
N GLY A 311 7.03 15.01 -14.74
CA GLY A 311 7.09 13.60 -15.13
C GLY A 311 6.39 12.65 -14.16
N LEU A 312 5.44 13.16 -13.36
CA LEU A 312 4.68 12.37 -12.40
C LEU A 312 3.18 12.44 -12.67
N ALA A 313 2.48 11.37 -12.36
CA ALA A 313 1.03 11.39 -12.15
C ALA A 313 0.70 11.89 -10.74
N SER A 314 -0.46 12.53 -10.60
CA SER A 314 -1.02 12.83 -9.27
C SER A 314 -1.45 11.54 -8.57
N CYS A 315 -1.59 11.58 -7.25
CA CYS A 315 -2.09 10.45 -6.48
C CYS A 315 -3.43 9.95 -7.05
N LEU A 316 -3.48 8.68 -7.44
CA LEU A 316 -4.74 8.02 -7.78
C LEU A 316 -5.68 8.07 -6.57
N ARG A 317 -6.93 8.35 -6.83
CA ARG A 317 -8.00 8.41 -5.83
C ARG A 317 -9.28 7.91 -6.45
N THR A 318 -10.18 7.41 -5.63
CA THR A 318 -11.55 7.15 -6.06
C THR A 318 -12.21 8.47 -6.45
N PRO A 319 -12.63 8.66 -7.72
CA PRO A 319 -13.21 9.90 -8.18
C PRO A 319 -14.59 10.15 -7.55
N GLY A 320 -14.68 11.08 -6.62
CA GLY A 320 -15.95 11.59 -6.10
C GLY A 320 -16.47 12.75 -6.95
N GLY A 321 -17.61 12.58 -7.64
CA GLY A 321 -18.25 13.65 -8.41
C GLY A 321 -17.39 14.26 -9.53
N GLY A 322 -16.50 13.46 -10.15
CA GLY A 322 -15.62 13.87 -11.24
C GLY A 322 -14.40 14.70 -10.83
N SER A 323 -14.28 15.08 -9.57
CA SER A 323 -13.05 15.62 -9.00
C SER A 323 -12.04 14.49 -8.82
N SER A 324 -10.77 14.76 -9.11
CA SER A 324 -9.66 13.78 -9.07
C SER A 324 -9.57 12.81 -10.25
N THR A 325 -10.38 12.97 -11.30
CA THR A 325 -10.18 12.25 -12.55
C THR A 325 -8.81 12.61 -13.13
N GLN A 326 -8.03 11.59 -13.47
CA GLN A 326 -6.71 11.74 -14.08
C GLN A 326 -6.81 11.69 -15.60
N TYR A 327 -5.97 12.47 -16.25
CA TYR A 327 -5.88 12.58 -17.70
C TYR A 327 -4.42 12.45 -18.14
N VAL A 328 -4.23 11.90 -19.31
CA VAL A 328 -2.98 11.90 -20.06
C VAL A 328 -3.06 12.99 -21.12
N VAL A 329 -2.04 13.81 -21.23
CA VAL A 329 -1.91 14.86 -22.23
C VAL A 329 -0.62 14.62 -23.00
N VAL A 330 -0.73 14.44 -24.31
CA VAL A 330 0.39 14.17 -25.21
C VAL A 330 0.53 15.34 -26.17
N ILE A 331 1.74 15.84 -26.31
CA ILE A 331 2.14 16.75 -27.40
C ILE A 331 3.00 15.93 -28.34
N LYS A 332 2.58 15.86 -29.62
CA LYS A 332 3.31 15.18 -30.68
C LYS A 332 3.04 15.92 -31.98
N ASP A 333 4.07 16.15 -32.80
CA ASP A 333 4.01 16.80 -34.11
C ASP A 333 3.27 18.16 -34.07
N GLY A 334 3.51 18.94 -33.00
CA GLY A 334 2.88 20.25 -32.81
C GLY A 334 1.40 20.21 -32.40
N LEU A 335 0.85 19.02 -32.14
CA LEU A 335 -0.55 18.82 -31.74
C LEU A 335 -0.66 18.36 -30.30
N LEU A 336 -1.63 18.92 -29.57
CA LEU A 336 -2.00 18.48 -28.25
C LEU A 336 -3.20 17.53 -28.35
N ARG A 337 -3.06 16.35 -27.73
CA ARG A 337 -4.13 15.38 -27.55
C ARG A 337 -4.26 15.02 -26.10
N GLY A 338 -5.47 14.88 -25.62
CA GLY A 338 -5.73 14.43 -24.26
C GLY A 338 -6.73 13.31 -24.21
N ARG A 339 -6.69 12.52 -23.14
CA ARG A 339 -7.65 11.47 -22.84
C ARG A 339 -7.67 11.15 -21.33
N ARG A 340 -8.67 10.42 -20.90
CA ARG A 340 -8.65 9.89 -19.53
C ARG A 340 -7.56 8.84 -19.38
N LEU A 341 -7.00 8.75 -18.17
CA LEU A 341 -6.14 7.64 -17.76
C LEU A 341 -6.94 6.33 -17.88
N THR A 342 -6.33 5.27 -18.43
CA THR A 342 -6.96 3.94 -18.56
C THR A 342 -6.83 3.13 -17.26
N ALA A 343 -7.57 2.01 -17.19
CA ALA A 343 -7.45 1.06 -16.09
C ALA A 343 -6.05 0.43 -16.02
N LEU A 344 -5.46 0.08 -17.17
CA LEU A 344 -4.11 -0.49 -17.25
C LEU A 344 -3.04 0.52 -16.80
N GLU A 345 -3.18 1.78 -17.17
CA GLU A 345 -2.27 2.83 -16.71
C GLU A 345 -2.38 3.08 -15.20
N ALA A 346 -3.59 2.98 -14.64
CA ALA A 346 -3.81 3.05 -13.20
C ALA A 346 -3.13 1.86 -12.47
N ALA A 347 -3.21 0.66 -13.04
CA ALA A 347 -2.54 -0.53 -12.52
C ALA A 347 -1.01 -0.37 -12.55
N ARG A 348 -0.45 0.08 -13.68
CA ARG A 348 0.98 0.35 -13.82
C ARG A 348 1.50 1.41 -12.86
N LEU A 349 0.72 2.45 -12.59
CA LEU A 349 1.07 3.46 -11.58
C LEU A 349 1.13 2.90 -10.15
N GLN A 350 0.43 1.80 -9.86
CA GLN A 350 0.53 1.09 -8.56
C GLN A 350 1.57 -0.02 -8.61
N GLY A 351 2.28 -0.22 -9.73
CA GLY A 351 3.38 -1.18 -9.85
C GLY A 351 2.91 -2.61 -10.10
N VAL A 352 1.84 -2.79 -10.89
CA VAL A 352 1.45 -4.10 -11.46
C VAL A 352 1.20 -3.96 -12.96
N CYS A 353 1.08 -5.06 -13.68
CA CYS A 353 0.96 -5.10 -15.14
C CYS A 353 2.18 -4.45 -15.85
N LEU A 354 3.35 -4.55 -15.25
CA LEU A 354 4.63 -4.09 -15.79
C LEU A 354 5.55 -5.30 -15.96
N PRO A 355 6.48 -5.32 -16.94
CA PRO A 355 7.39 -6.44 -17.16
C PRO A 355 8.15 -6.87 -15.90
N GLU A 356 8.63 -5.91 -15.11
CA GLU A 356 9.40 -6.12 -13.88
C GLU A 356 8.52 -6.31 -12.63
N TYR A 357 7.23 -5.94 -12.72
CA TYR A 357 6.30 -5.96 -11.61
C TYR A 357 4.96 -6.57 -12.02
N SER A 358 4.75 -7.83 -11.62
CA SER A 358 3.45 -8.52 -11.75
C SER A 358 2.84 -8.40 -13.15
N PRO A 359 3.53 -8.88 -14.20
CA PRO A 359 3.07 -8.70 -15.60
C PRO A 359 1.71 -9.35 -15.88
N ASN A 360 1.37 -10.39 -15.14
CA ASN A 360 0.17 -11.20 -15.32
C ASN A 360 -0.96 -10.84 -14.33
N PHE A 361 -0.88 -9.71 -13.62
CA PHE A 361 -1.95 -9.27 -12.73
C PHE A 361 -3.23 -9.00 -13.52
N GLU A 362 -4.32 -9.68 -13.17
CA GLU A 362 -5.58 -9.65 -13.90
C GLU A 362 -6.44 -8.45 -13.47
N LEU A 363 -6.88 -7.63 -14.44
CA LEU A 363 -7.76 -6.48 -14.24
C LEU A 363 -9.21 -6.93 -14.36
N VAL A 364 -9.94 -7.03 -13.25
CA VAL A 364 -11.29 -7.56 -13.18
C VAL A 364 -12.32 -6.47 -12.95
N GLY A 365 -13.31 -6.37 -13.83
CA GLY A 365 -14.42 -5.43 -13.74
C GLY A 365 -14.45 -4.41 -14.87
N SER A 366 -15.32 -3.42 -14.77
CA SER A 366 -15.37 -2.30 -15.72
C SER A 366 -14.15 -1.38 -15.55
N ASP A 367 -13.79 -0.62 -16.59
CA ASP A 367 -12.71 0.39 -16.53
C ASP A 367 -12.85 1.33 -15.31
N THR A 368 -14.07 1.69 -14.97
CA THR A 368 -14.36 2.52 -13.79
C THR A 368 -14.12 1.77 -12.49
N ASP A 369 -14.58 0.52 -12.37
CA ASP A 369 -14.40 -0.29 -11.16
C ASP A 369 -12.92 -0.54 -10.88
N VAL A 370 -12.16 -0.88 -11.93
CA VAL A 370 -10.71 -1.08 -11.85
C VAL A 370 -10.00 0.20 -11.38
N LYS A 371 -10.31 1.35 -12.01
CA LYS A 371 -9.70 2.63 -11.59
C LYS A 371 -10.04 3.02 -10.15
N TYR A 372 -11.23 2.69 -9.67
CA TYR A 372 -11.63 2.92 -8.28
C TYR A 372 -10.83 2.01 -7.33
N ALA A 373 -10.72 0.74 -7.66
CA ALA A 373 -9.95 -0.21 -6.87
C ALA A 373 -8.47 0.20 -6.75
N PHE A 374 -7.84 0.60 -7.87
CA PHE A 374 -6.46 1.11 -7.85
C PHE A 374 -6.31 2.49 -7.18
N GLY A 375 -7.36 3.29 -7.12
CA GLY A 375 -7.40 4.54 -6.36
C GLY A 375 -7.25 4.33 -4.86
N ASP A 376 -7.88 3.29 -4.33
CA ASP A 376 -7.84 2.90 -2.92
C ASP A 376 -6.59 2.07 -2.56
N ALA A 377 -6.04 1.34 -3.53
CA ALA A 377 -4.97 0.37 -3.33
C ALA A 377 -3.60 1.01 -3.01
N VAL A 378 -2.63 0.19 -2.65
CA VAL A 378 -1.25 0.57 -2.33
C VAL A 378 -0.33 0.48 -3.56
N CYS A 379 0.85 1.12 -3.49
CA CYS A 379 1.90 0.96 -4.49
C CYS A 379 2.75 -0.26 -4.12
N VAL A 380 2.68 -1.31 -4.94
CA VAL A 380 3.33 -2.61 -4.69
C VAL A 380 4.82 -2.50 -4.41
N PRO A 381 5.66 -1.86 -5.26
CA PRO A 381 7.09 -1.76 -4.98
C PRO A 381 7.42 -0.93 -3.73
N ALA A 382 6.57 0.03 -3.35
CA ALA A 382 6.78 0.80 -2.12
C ALA A 382 6.53 -0.06 -0.86
N VAL A 383 5.45 -0.87 -0.85
CA VAL A 383 5.16 -1.82 0.24
C VAL A 383 6.28 -2.86 0.34
N ARG A 384 6.68 -3.45 -0.80
CA ARG A 384 7.78 -4.43 -0.84
C ARG A 384 9.05 -3.86 -0.24
N TRP A 385 9.45 -2.67 -0.65
CA TRP A 385 10.65 -1.99 -0.12
C TRP A 385 10.57 -1.76 1.41
N VAL A 386 9.40 -1.38 1.93
CA VAL A 386 9.21 -1.21 3.39
C VAL A 386 9.41 -2.55 4.10
N ILE A 387 8.81 -3.64 3.61
CA ILE A 387 8.95 -4.98 4.22
C ILE A 387 10.39 -5.48 4.15
N GLU A 388 11.06 -5.36 3.00
CA GLU A 388 12.45 -5.78 2.79
C GLU A 388 13.43 -5.09 3.74
N HIS A 389 13.19 -3.80 4.03
CA HIS A 389 14.06 -3.01 4.88
C HIS A 389 13.57 -2.85 6.32
N SER A 390 12.57 -3.63 6.73
CA SER A 390 12.09 -3.70 8.10
C SER A 390 11.91 -5.15 8.56
N ILE A 391 10.75 -5.74 8.33
CA ILE A 391 10.36 -7.07 8.83
C ILE A 391 11.34 -8.15 8.37
N GLU A 392 11.76 -8.14 7.11
CA GLU A 392 12.73 -9.12 6.56
C GLU A 392 14.09 -9.08 7.30
N GLN A 393 14.45 -7.94 7.89
CA GLN A 393 15.70 -7.83 8.66
C GLN A 393 15.67 -8.62 9.97
N LEU A 394 14.48 -8.91 10.49
CA LEU A 394 14.26 -9.64 11.74
C LEU A 394 14.03 -11.14 11.52
N ILE A 395 13.78 -11.56 10.30
CA ILE A 395 13.57 -12.96 9.96
C ILE A 395 14.92 -13.62 9.63
N PRO A 396 15.34 -14.64 10.40
CA PRO A 396 16.58 -15.36 10.10
C PRO A 396 16.52 -16.00 8.73
N ASN A 397 17.43 -15.64 7.83
CA ASN A 397 17.61 -16.31 6.54
C ASN A 397 18.09 -17.76 6.80
N LEU A 398 17.24 -18.74 6.54
CA LEU A 398 17.59 -20.17 6.61
C LEU A 398 18.81 -20.52 5.71
N VAL A 399 19.04 -19.77 4.65
CA VAL A 399 20.18 -19.92 3.74
C VAL A 399 21.50 -19.53 4.43
N ARG A 400 21.53 -18.49 5.27
CA ARG A 400 22.75 -18.10 6.00
C ARG A 400 23.14 -19.12 7.08
N ARG A 401 22.19 -19.86 7.65
CA ARG A 401 22.49 -20.93 8.64
C ARG A 401 23.14 -22.16 7.99
N ARG A 402 22.82 -22.50 6.73
CA ARG A 402 23.47 -23.62 6.02
C ARG A 402 24.92 -23.30 5.66
N PHE A 403 25.25 -22.05 5.29
CA PHE A 403 26.64 -21.65 5.04
C PHE A 403 27.45 -21.51 6.32
N ALA A 404 26.87 -21.07 7.44
CA ALA A 404 27.56 -21.01 8.72
C ALA A 404 27.76 -22.39 9.37
N ALA A 405 26.87 -23.35 9.13
CA ALA A 405 27.01 -24.74 9.59
C ALA A 405 27.99 -25.56 8.71
N GLY A 406 28.05 -25.29 7.40
CA GLY A 406 28.94 -25.99 6.48
C GLY A 406 30.41 -25.60 6.57
N VAL A 407 30.74 -24.47 7.18
CA VAL A 407 32.14 -24.02 7.39
C VAL A 407 32.74 -24.60 8.68
N GLN A 408 31.94 -25.13 9.60
CA GLN A 408 32.46 -25.76 10.83
C GLN A 408 32.79 -27.25 10.66
N ASP A 409 32.30 -27.94 9.64
CA ASP A 409 32.56 -29.36 9.46
C ASP A 409 33.80 -29.69 8.59
N GLU A 410 34.40 -28.70 7.90
CA GLU A 410 35.62 -28.90 7.12
C GLU A 410 36.93 -28.59 7.86
N LEU A 411 36.87 -28.08 9.09
CA LEU A 411 38.07 -27.73 9.90
C LEU A 411 38.43 -28.78 10.96
N THR A 412 37.82 -29.96 10.94
CA THR A 412 38.11 -31.02 11.95
C THR A 412 38.69 -32.29 11.32
N LEU A 413 39.15 -32.25 10.08
CA LEU A 413 39.88 -33.39 9.42
C LEU A 413 41.07 -32.86 8.61
N ALA A 414 42.08 -32.37 9.31
CA ALA A 414 43.47 -32.28 8.86
C ALA A 414 44.42 -32.27 10.05
#